data_7a6878c8a1bf8349264ddf6032af3079
#
_entry.id   7a6878c8a1bf8349264ddf6032af3079
#
_cell.length_a   1.000
_cell.length_b   1.000
_cell.length_c   1.000
_cell.angle_alpha   90.00
_cell.angle_beta   90.00
_cell.angle_gamma   90.00
#
_symmetry.space_group_name_H-M   'P 1'
#
loop_
_entity.id
_entity.type
_entity.pdbx_description
1 polymer ?
#
loop_
_entity_poly.entity_id
_entity_poly.type
_entity_poly.pdbx_seq_one_letter_code
_entity_poly.pdbx_strand_id
1 'polypeptide(L)'
;YKRQIHQRIKKLDESGVILGSRLVVDPKMLGFDVCAYIGIRLQDVSILMQTVDRLKQIPEIVECHFITGTYNLFVKLYCVDNEHLMTTLCDRILAIPGISTTQTYISLNEAFQRQIYVDCLHD
;
A
#
# COMPACT_ATOMS: atom_id res chain seq x y z
N TYR A 1 -5.08 8.16 28.99
CA TYR A 1 -4.73 7.06 28.08
C TYR A 1 -4.31 7.55 26.69
N LYS A 2 -5.14 8.40 26.06
CA LYS A 2 -4.79 8.97 24.76
C LYS A 2 -3.52 9.81 24.82
N ARG A 3 -3.32 10.53 25.92
CA ARG A 3 -2.14 11.36 26.11
C ARG A 3 -0.86 10.53 26.21
N GLN A 4 -0.92 9.38 26.87
CA GLN A 4 0.22 8.47 26.97
C GLN A 4 0.58 7.85 25.63
N ILE A 5 -0.42 7.51 24.82
CA ILE A 5 -0.19 6.98 23.49
C ILE A 5 0.45 8.02 22.59
N HIS A 6 -0.03 9.26 22.64
CA HIS A 6 0.55 10.37 21.86
C HIS A 6 2.01 10.61 22.23
N GLN A 7 2.35 10.55 23.53
CA GLN A 7 3.73 10.75 23.96
C GLN A 7 4.63 9.63 23.48
N ARG A 8 4.15 8.38 23.47
CA ARG A 8 4.92 7.24 22.95
C ARG A 8 5.17 7.35 21.47
N ILE A 9 4.15 7.72 20.71
CA ILE A 9 4.25 7.88 19.25
C ILE A 9 5.24 8.99 18.93
N LYS A 10 5.15 10.12 19.63
CA LYS A 10 6.06 11.25 19.42
C LYS A 10 7.50 10.86 19.72
N LYS A 11 7.72 10.12 20.80
CA LYS A 11 9.05 9.69 21.21
C LYS A 11 9.68 8.73 20.21
N LEU A 12 8.88 7.80 19.67
CA LEU A 12 9.35 6.86 18.65
C LEU A 12 9.62 7.57 17.33
N ASP A 13 8.79 8.55 16.97
CA ASP A 13 8.98 9.35 15.78
C ASP A 13 10.28 10.16 15.86
N GLU A 14 10.56 10.78 17.01
CA GLU A 14 11.79 11.51 17.25
C GLU A 14 13.03 10.62 17.14
N SER A 15 12.90 9.33 17.44
CA SER A 15 13.99 8.38 17.32
C SER A 15 14.17 7.83 15.91
N GLY A 16 13.31 8.20 14.97
CA GLY A 16 13.35 7.71 13.61
C GLY A 16 12.77 6.32 13.40
N VAL A 17 12.14 5.75 14.43
CA VAL A 17 11.52 4.41 14.33
C VAL A 17 10.18 4.46 13.63
N ILE A 18 9.45 5.58 13.74
CA ILE A 18 8.16 5.78 13.09
C ILE A 18 8.34 6.81 11.99
N LEU A 19 7.90 6.47 10.78
CA LEU A 19 8.02 7.32 9.59
C LEU A 19 6.90 8.35 9.47
N GLY A 20 6.22 8.69 10.56
CA GLY A 20 5.13 9.66 10.60
C GLY A 20 4.01 9.20 11.50
N SER A 21 3.28 10.16 12.05
CA SER A 21 2.10 9.83 12.84
C SER A 21 0.93 9.63 11.89
N ARG A 22 0.38 8.42 11.87
CA ARG A 22 -0.80 8.09 11.07
C ARG A 22 -1.90 7.59 11.98
N LEU A 23 -3.11 8.04 11.68
CA LEU A 23 -4.27 7.47 12.33
C LEU A 23 -4.49 6.05 11.78
N VAL A 24 -4.47 5.07 12.66
CA VAL A 24 -4.73 3.68 12.27
C VAL A 24 -6.24 3.48 12.28
N VAL A 25 -6.81 3.28 11.10
CA VAL A 25 -8.24 3.06 10.93
C VAL A 25 -8.46 1.75 10.20
N ASP A 26 -9.44 0.96 10.64
CA ASP A 26 -9.83 -0.25 9.91
C ASP A 26 -10.56 0.16 8.63
N PRO A 27 -10.02 -0.14 7.44
CA PRO A 27 -10.65 0.26 6.18
C PRO A 27 -12.07 -0.29 6.03
N LYS A 28 -12.36 -1.47 6.55
CA LYS A 28 -13.70 -2.06 6.47
C LYS A 28 -14.74 -1.21 7.20
N MET A 29 -14.36 -0.58 8.30
CA MET A 29 -15.26 0.30 9.04
C MET A 29 -15.58 1.56 8.26
N LEU A 30 -14.75 1.91 7.29
CA LEU A 30 -14.99 3.05 6.39
C LEU A 30 -15.68 2.65 5.09
N GLY A 31 -16.09 1.38 4.96
CA GLY A 31 -16.78 0.89 3.77
C GLY A 31 -15.86 0.36 2.67
N PHE A 32 -14.56 0.22 2.92
CA PHE A 32 -13.62 -0.36 1.96
C PHE A 32 -13.56 -1.88 2.17
N ASP A 33 -14.44 -2.59 1.48
CA ASP A 33 -14.61 -4.03 1.69
C ASP A 33 -13.65 -4.88 0.85
N VAL A 34 -12.96 -4.27 -0.12
CA VAL A 34 -12.03 -4.98 -0.99
C VAL A 34 -10.62 -4.50 -0.75
N CYS A 35 -9.74 -5.41 -0.38
CA CYS A 35 -8.31 -5.19 -0.33
C CYS A 35 -7.66 -5.99 -1.45
N ALA A 36 -6.88 -5.33 -2.30
CA ALA A 36 -6.24 -5.99 -3.42
C ALA A 36 -4.75 -5.68 -3.46
N TYR A 37 -4.00 -6.60 -4.03
CA TYR A 37 -2.59 -6.43 -4.33
C TYR A 37 -2.40 -6.58 -5.84
N ILE A 38 -1.64 -5.68 -6.45
CA ILE A 38 -1.42 -5.71 -7.89
C ILE A 38 0.08 -5.72 -8.16
N GLY A 39 0.53 -6.79 -8.83
CA GLY A 39 1.87 -6.85 -9.41
C GLY A 39 1.87 -6.11 -10.74
N ILE A 40 2.83 -5.22 -10.94
CA ILE A 40 2.94 -4.39 -12.13
C ILE A 40 4.28 -4.63 -12.80
N ARG A 41 4.25 -5.01 -14.06
CA ARG A 41 5.45 -5.16 -14.89
C ARG A 41 5.52 -4.02 -15.89
N LEU A 42 6.68 -3.40 -15.99
CA LEU A 42 6.92 -2.31 -16.92
C LEU A 42 7.55 -2.82 -18.20
N GLN A 43 7.27 -2.13 -19.33
CA GLN A 43 7.93 -2.42 -20.59
C GLN A 43 9.43 -2.10 -20.52
N ASP A 44 9.77 -1.02 -19.80
CA ASP A 44 11.14 -0.57 -19.64
C ASP A 44 11.33 -0.07 -18.21
N VAL A 45 12.36 -0.55 -17.54
CA VAL A 45 12.67 -0.16 -16.15
C VAL A 45 13.01 1.32 -16.04
N SER A 46 13.43 1.97 -17.12
CA SER A 46 13.80 3.39 -17.11
C SER A 46 12.65 4.31 -16.71
N ILE A 47 11.39 3.87 -16.86
CA ILE A 47 10.21 4.66 -16.50
C ILE A 47 9.69 4.37 -15.09
N LEU A 48 10.46 3.62 -14.30
CA LEU A 48 10.03 3.16 -12.97
C LEU A 48 9.58 4.32 -12.07
N MET A 49 10.41 5.36 -11.95
CA MET A 49 10.08 6.48 -11.07
C MET A 49 8.90 7.31 -11.56
N GLN A 50 8.78 7.48 -12.88
CA GLN A 50 7.63 8.16 -13.47
C GLN A 50 6.34 7.40 -13.18
N THR A 51 6.39 6.07 -13.26
CA THR A 51 5.25 5.21 -12.96
C THR A 51 4.83 5.35 -11.49
N VAL A 52 5.81 5.36 -10.58
CA VAL A 52 5.52 5.55 -9.14
C VAL A 52 4.84 6.89 -8.90
N ASP A 53 5.30 7.95 -9.56
CA ASP A 53 4.68 9.28 -9.40
C ASP A 53 3.22 9.28 -9.86
N ARG A 54 2.91 8.53 -10.93
CA ARG A 54 1.53 8.39 -11.41
C ARG A 54 0.69 7.57 -10.43
N LEU A 55 1.24 6.50 -9.89
CA LEU A 55 0.55 5.67 -8.91
C LEU A 55 0.23 6.43 -7.62
N LYS A 56 1.11 7.33 -7.20
CA LYS A 56 0.87 8.18 -6.03
C LYS A 56 -0.38 9.03 -6.14
N GLN A 57 -0.80 9.36 -7.35
CA GLN A 57 -1.97 10.19 -7.58
C GLN A 57 -3.28 9.41 -7.49
N ILE A 58 -3.21 8.10 -7.30
CA ILE A 58 -4.37 7.23 -7.13
C ILE A 58 -4.58 7.01 -5.63
N PRO A 59 -5.58 7.65 -5.01
CA PRO A 59 -5.71 7.61 -3.54
C PRO A 59 -6.09 6.24 -2.99
N GLU A 60 -6.67 5.36 -3.80
CA GLU A 60 -6.98 3.99 -3.41
C GLU A 60 -5.73 3.18 -3.11
N ILE A 61 -4.59 3.55 -3.71
CA ILE A 61 -3.32 2.87 -3.49
C ILE A 61 -2.70 3.38 -2.19
N VAL A 62 -2.49 2.47 -1.24
CA VAL A 62 -1.96 2.81 0.08
C VAL A 62 -0.50 2.41 0.27
N GLU A 63 0.00 1.48 -0.55
CA GLU A 63 1.40 1.06 -0.51
C GLU A 63 1.89 0.80 -1.93
N CYS A 64 3.15 1.10 -2.16
CA CYS A 64 3.83 0.78 -3.42
C CYS A 64 5.25 0.35 -3.09
N HIS A 65 5.62 -0.85 -3.53
CA HIS A 65 6.92 -1.44 -3.26
C HIS A 65 7.66 -1.72 -4.55
N PHE A 66 8.97 -1.48 -4.53
CA PHE A 66 9.86 -2.02 -5.55
C PHE A 66 10.17 -3.45 -5.15
N ILE A 67 9.92 -4.40 -6.05
CA ILE A 67 10.11 -5.81 -5.72
C ILE A 67 11.03 -6.49 -6.71
N THR A 68 11.58 -7.63 -6.29
CA THR A 68 12.30 -8.55 -7.17
C THR A 68 11.33 -9.59 -7.71
N GLY A 69 11.69 -10.23 -8.80
CA GLY A 69 10.88 -11.30 -9.40
C GLY A 69 10.22 -10.86 -10.70
N THR A 70 9.07 -11.44 -10.98
CA THR A 70 8.37 -11.25 -12.27
C THR A 70 7.90 -9.82 -12.46
N TYR A 71 7.51 -9.14 -11.38
CA TYR A 71 6.97 -7.78 -11.45
C TYR A 71 7.97 -6.79 -10.90
N ASN A 72 7.92 -5.56 -11.41
CA ASN A 72 8.79 -4.48 -10.96
C ASN A 72 8.23 -3.76 -9.73
N LEU A 73 6.92 -3.64 -9.66
CA LEU A 73 6.22 -2.95 -8.59
C LEU A 73 5.12 -3.84 -8.01
N PHE A 74 4.85 -3.64 -6.74
CA PHE A 74 3.76 -4.32 -6.06
C PHE A 74 3.00 -3.28 -5.25
N VAL A 75 1.70 -3.11 -5.53
CA VAL A 75 0.89 -2.11 -4.85
C VAL A 75 -0.21 -2.78 -4.06
N LYS A 76 -0.58 -2.12 -2.96
CA LYS A 76 -1.74 -2.50 -2.15
C LYS A 76 -2.77 -1.40 -2.25
N LEU A 77 -4.02 -1.77 -2.48
CA LEU A 77 -5.09 -0.78 -2.59
C LEU A 77 -6.36 -1.27 -1.91
N TYR A 78 -7.17 -0.29 -1.51
CA TYR A 78 -8.49 -0.54 -0.92
C TYR A 78 -9.56 0.06 -1.80
N CYS A 79 -10.61 -0.73 -2.05
CA CYS A 79 -11.75 -0.31 -2.85
C CYS A 79 -13.04 -0.65 -2.12
N VAL A 80 -14.11 0.05 -2.48
CA VAL A 80 -15.42 -0.15 -1.85
C VAL A 80 -16.00 -1.52 -2.21
N ASP A 81 -15.86 -1.87 -3.49
CA ASP A 81 -16.38 -3.12 -4.04
C ASP A 81 -15.56 -3.54 -5.26
N ASN A 82 -15.95 -4.65 -5.89
CA ASN A 82 -15.23 -5.16 -7.05
C ASN A 82 -15.36 -4.25 -8.27
N GLU A 83 -16.48 -3.56 -8.43
CA GLU A 83 -16.67 -2.60 -9.51
C GLU A 83 -15.70 -1.42 -9.37
N HIS A 84 -15.56 -0.91 -8.17
CA HIS A 84 -14.59 0.15 -7.86
C HIS A 84 -13.17 -0.32 -8.16
N LEU A 85 -12.83 -1.56 -7.79
CA LEU A 85 -11.52 -2.14 -8.09
C LEU A 85 -11.29 -2.21 -9.61
N MET A 86 -12.27 -2.68 -10.36
CA MET A 86 -12.17 -2.79 -11.82
C MET A 86 -11.97 -1.43 -12.46
N THR A 87 -12.73 -0.43 -12.04
CA THR A 87 -12.59 0.94 -12.55
C THR A 87 -11.21 1.51 -12.23
N THR A 88 -10.74 1.34 -11.00
CA THR A 88 -9.41 1.81 -10.60
C THR A 88 -8.32 1.14 -11.42
N LEU A 89 -8.41 -0.17 -11.61
CA LEU A 89 -7.42 -0.91 -12.40
C LEU A 89 -7.45 -0.49 -13.87
N CYS A 90 -8.62 -0.55 -14.51
CA CYS A 90 -8.72 -0.38 -15.96
C CYS A 90 -8.57 1.09 -16.37
N ASP A 91 -9.20 2.01 -15.66
CA ASP A 91 -9.26 3.40 -16.09
C ASP A 91 -8.09 4.24 -15.56
N ARG A 92 -7.44 3.80 -14.49
CA ARG A 92 -6.41 4.62 -13.85
C ARG A 92 -5.04 3.94 -13.85
N ILE A 93 -4.93 2.69 -13.46
CA ILE A 93 -3.64 1.99 -13.42
C ILE A 93 -3.20 1.59 -14.83
N LEU A 94 -4.03 0.88 -15.56
CA LEU A 94 -3.69 0.44 -16.91
C LEU A 94 -3.60 1.58 -17.92
N ALA A 95 -4.11 2.77 -17.56
CA ALA A 95 -3.96 3.96 -18.39
C ALA A 95 -2.56 4.58 -18.29
N ILE A 96 -1.75 4.16 -17.33
CA ILE A 96 -0.39 4.68 -17.18
C ILE A 96 0.47 4.14 -18.31
N PRO A 97 1.15 5.03 -19.08
CA PRO A 97 2.00 4.58 -20.19
C PRO A 97 3.14 3.70 -19.72
N GLY A 98 3.44 2.64 -20.46
CA GLY A 98 4.59 1.79 -20.21
C GLY A 98 4.33 0.60 -19.29
N ILE A 99 3.12 0.45 -18.78
CA ILE A 99 2.74 -0.76 -18.06
C ILE A 99 2.52 -1.88 -19.07
N SER A 100 3.28 -2.96 -18.92
CA SER A 100 3.22 -4.12 -19.81
C SER A 100 2.12 -5.08 -19.40
N THR A 101 2.19 -5.57 -18.16
CA THR A 101 1.22 -6.51 -17.61
C THR A 101 0.96 -6.22 -16.15
N THR A 102 -0.22 -6.61 -15.70
CA THR A 102 -0.58 -6.55 -14.28
C THR A 102 -1.20 -7.86 -13.87
N GLN A 103 -1.07 -8.18 -12.59
CA GLN A 103 -1.78 -9.30 -11.99
C GLN A 103 -2.37 -8.86 -10.67
N THR A 104 -3.67 -9.06 -10.52
CA THR A 104 -4.42 -8.63 -9.36
C THR A 104 -4.71 -9.81 -8.45
N TYR A 105 -4.41 -9.63 -7.16
CA TYR A 105 -4.72 -10.59 -6.11
C TYR A 105 -5.66 -9.92 -5.13
N ILE A 106 -6.81 -10.56 -4.87
CA ILE A 106 -7.75 -10.05 -3.89
C ILE A 106 -7.50 -10.77 -2.58
N SER A 107 -7.31 -10.00 -1.50
CA SER A 107 -7.24 -10.56 -0.16
C SER A 107 -8.66 -10.96 0.27
N LEU A 108 -8.88 -12.24 0.44
CA LEU A 108 -10.19 -12.73 0.86
C LEU A 108 -10.47 -12.41 2.32
N ASN A 109 -9.44 -12.48 3.14
CA ASN A 109 -9.52 -12.16 4.55
C ASN A 109 -8.11 -11.97 5.09
N GLU A 110 -7.89 -10.94 5.90
CA GLU A 110 -6.63 -10.77 6.59
C GLU A 110 -6.57 -11.72 7.77
N ALA A 111 -5.63 -12.68 7.73
CA ALA A 111 -5.48 -13.64 8.80
C ALA A 111 -4.97 -12.98 10.09
N PHE A 112 -3.93 -12.16 9.95
CA PHE A 112 -3.46 -11.30 11.04
C PHE A 112 -2.52 -10.24 10.49
N GLN A 113 -2.37 -9.18 11.26
CA GLN A 113 -1.38 -8.14 11.02
C GLN A 113 -0.85 -7.69 12.37
N ARG A 114 0.44 -7.48 12.44
CA ARG A 114 1.06 -6.94 13.66
C ARG A 114 2.26 -6.11 13.29
N GLN A 115 2.62 -5.22 14.19
CA GLN A 115 3.84 -4.45 14.05
C GLN A 115 5.03 -5.26 14.54
N ILE A 116 6.23 -4.91 14.05
CA ILE A 116 7.45 -5.54 14.53
C ILE A 116 7.62 -5.19 16.01
N TYR A 117 7.91 -6.22 16.82
CA TYR A 117 8.23 -6.03 18.22
C TYR A 117 9.64 -5.45 18.33
N VAL A 118 9.74 -4.23 18.84
CA VAL A 118 11.03 -3.56 19.03
C VAL A 118 11.94 -4.38 19.96
N ASP A 119 11.36 -5.01 20.96
CA ASP A 119 12.12 -5.84 21.93
C ASP A 119 12.80 -7.03 21.27
N CYS A 120 12.26 -7.55 20.17
CA CYS A 120 12.89 -8.64 19.41
C CYS A 120 14.23 -8.24 18.79
N LEU A 121 14.46 -6.95 18.59
CA LEU A 121 15.71 -6.45 18.02
C LEU A 121 16.87 -6.44 19.02
N HIS A 122 16.60 -6.66 20.30
CA HIS A 122 17.60 -6.67 21.38
C HIS A 122 18.01 -8.08 21.80
N ASP A 123 17.37 -9.07 21.24
CA ASP A 123 17.69 -10.48 21.46
C ASP A 123 18.75 -10.94 20.46
#